data_583e42debfbedb3914b6639374e6492d
#
_entry.id   583e42debfbedb3914b6639374e6492d
#
_cell.length_a   1.000
_cell.length_b   1.000
_cell.length_c   1.000
_cell.angle_alpha   90.00
_cell.angle_beta   90.00
_cell.angle_gamma   90.00
#
_symmetry.space_group_name_H-M   'P 1'
#
loop_
_entity.id
_entity.type
_entity.pdbx_description
1 polymer ?
#
loop_
_entity_poly.entity_id
_entity_poly.type
_entity_poly.pdbx_seq_one_letter_code
_entity_poly.pdbx_strand_id
1 'polypeptide(L)'
;LLEKAILDRKEKTGKYPKAIIPVALYGMPYDCEKIMAIADKYGIPVIEDAAEGMGSRFNGQVLGTFGRFGVLSFNGNKMITTSGGGALICRNDEDANNVMWHATQARDAYPYYQHTEIGYNYRMSNVCAGIGRGQMTVLDDHIAHHKHVQSLYEELLKDIPGIHIHKQPADP
;
A
#
# COMPACT_ATOMS: atom_id res chain seq x y z
N LEU A 1 -6.91 6.21 18.82
CA LEU A 1 -8.17 5.79 18.15
C LEU A 1 -8.12 4.32 17.76
N LEU A 2 -7.06 3.84 17.06
CA LEU A 2 -6.94 2.44 16.59
C LEU A 2 -7.08 1.43 17.73
N GLU A 3 -6.30 1.57 18.80
CA GLU A 3 -6.34 0.65 19.95
C GLU A 3 -7.73 0.60 20.59
N LYS A 4 -8.38 1.76 20.73
CA LYS A 4 -9.76 1.82 21.23
C LYS A 4 -10.72 1.03 20.33
N ALA A 5 -10.59 1.11 19.01
CA ALA A 5 -11.43 0.37 18.07
C ALA A 5 -11.19 -1.14 18.15
N ILE A 6 -9.94 -1.58 18.35
CA ILE A 6 -9.58 -2.98 18.55
C ILE A 6 -10.24 -3.55 19.81
N LEU A 7 -10.17 -2.82 20.92
CA LEU A 7 -10.75 -3.23 22.19
C LEU A 7 -12.28 -3.23 22.15
N ASP A 8 -12.91 -2.21 21.59
CA ASP A 8 -14.37 -2.13 21.39
C ASP A 8 -14.88 -3.33 20.56
N ARG A 9 -14.17 -3.68 19.45
CA ARG A 9 -14.49 -4.86 18.68
C ARG A 9 -14.37 -6.14 19.50
N LYS A 10 -13.29 -6.28 20.27
CA LYS A 10 -13.09 -7.45 21.15
C LYS A 10 -14.20 -7.60 22.17
N GLU A 11 -14.61 -6.49 22.78
CA GLU A 11 -15.71 -6.47 23.74
C GLU A 11 -17.05 -6.87 23.10
N LYS A 12 -17.39 -6.28 21.95
CA LYS A 12 -18.67 -6.50 21.27
C LYS A 12 -18.79 -7.89 20.61
N THR A 13 -17.70 -8.46 20.11
CA THR A 13 -17.72 -9.67 19.27
C THR A 13 -16.99 -10.88 19.87
N GLY A 14 -16.28 -10.68 20.98
CA GLY A 14 -15.40 -11.70 21.57
C GLY A 14 -14.10 -11.94 20.77
N LYS A 15 -13.88 -11.24 19.64
CA LYS A 15 -12.75 -11.48 18.72
C LYS A 15 -12.04 -10.19 18.35
N TYR A 16 -10.72 -10.25 18.25
CA TYR A 16 -9.93 -9.18 17.63
C TYR A 16 -10.19 -9.07 16.12
N PRO A 17 -9.91 -7.93 15.46
CA PRO A 17 -9.90 -7.86 14.01
C PRO A 17 -8.87 -8.82 13.42
N LYS A 18 -9.15 -9.35 12.22
CA LYS A 18 -8.24 -10.26 11.53
C LYS A 18 -7.04 -9.55 10.88
N ALA A 19 -7.19 -8.27 10.59
CA ALA A 19 -6.14 -7.42 10.03
C ALA A 19 -6.41 -5.96 10.35
N ILE A 20 -5.36 -5.14 10.28
CA ILE A 20 -5.40 -3.68 10.27
C ILE A 20 -5.00 -3.24 8.87
N ILE A 21 -5.78 -2.33 8.28
CA ILE A 21 -5.52 -1.80 6.93
C ILE A 21 -5.35 -0.28 7.05
N PRO A 22 -4.14 0.23 7.30
CA PRO A 22 -3.87 1.66 7.21
C PRO A 22 -3.78 2.09 5.74
N VAL A 23 -4.30 3.27 5.43
CA VAL A 23 -4.32 3.84 4.08
C VAL A 23 -3.42 5.06 4.02
N ALA A 24 -2.48 5.07 3.09
CA ALA A 24 -1.64 6.23 2.78
C ALA A 24 -2.37 7.19 1.82
N LEU A 25 -3.41 7.86 2.33
CA LEU A 25 -4.28 8.72 1.54
C LEU A 25 -3.48 9.88 0.94
N TYR A 26 -3.62 10.10 -0.37
CA TYR A 26 -2.86 11.06 -1.16
C TYR A 26 -1.33 10.89 -1.09
N GLY A 27 -0.86 9.68 -0.77
CA GLY A 27 0.57 9.39 -0.61
C GLY A 27 1.16 9.88 0.70
N MET A 28 0.31 10.42 1.61
CA MET A 28 0.77 10.93 2.89
C MET A 28 1.03 9.78 3.87
N PRO A 29 2.23 9.68 4.45
CA PRO A 29 2.52 8.64 5.44
C PRO A 29 1.63 8.78 6.68
N TYR A 30 1.19 7.67 7.21
CA TYR A 30 0.62 7.56 8.56
C TYR A 30 1.74 7.29 9.57
N ASP A 31 1.45 7.36 10.87
CA ASP A 31 2.40 7.01 11.94
C ASP A 31 2.62 5.48 11.96
N CYS A 32 3.54 5.03 11.11
CA CYS A 32 3.82 3.60 10.91
C CYS A 32 4.28 2.94 12.20
N GLU A 33 5.15 3.58 12.97
CA GLU A 33 5.70 3.01 14.21
C GLU A 33 4.60 2.75 15.24
N LYS A 34 3.70 3.71 15.47
CA LYS A 34 2.60 3.52 16.42
C LYS A 34 1.59 2.48 15.95
N ILE A 35 1.31 2.42 14.66
CA ILE A 35 0.39 1.40 14.12
C ILE A 35 1.01 0.02 14.26
N MET A 36 2.28 -0.14 13.90
CA MET A 36 2.97 -1.42 14.03
C MET A 36 3.07 -1.86 15.49
N ALA A 37 3.44 -0.96 16.42
CA ALA A 37 3.50 -1.27 17.85
C ALA A 37 2.14 -1.74 18.42
N ILE A 38 1.04 -1.13 17.99
CA ILE A 38 -0.31 -1.57 18.39
C ILE A 38 -0.65 -2.93 17.75
N ALA A 39 -0.34 -3.12 16.49
CA ALA A 39 -0.58 -4.36 15.77
C ALA A 39 0.15 -5.54 16.43
N ASP A 40 1.42 -5.37 16.73
CA ASP A 40 2.27 -6.37 17.39
C ASP A 40 1.76 -6.70 18.81
N LYS A 41 1.33 -5.67 19.57
CA LYS A 41 0.75 -5.86 20.91
C LYS A 41 -0.45 -6.81 20.92
N TYR A 42 -1.25 -6.81 19.87
CA TYR A 42 -2.46 -7.63 19.77
C TYR A 42 -2.31 -8.82 18.81
N GLY A 43 -1.14 -9.02 18.22
CA GLY A 43 -0.87 -10.09 17.25
C GLY A 43 -1.73 -9.98 15.98
N ILE A 44 -2.02 -8.75 15.52
CA ILE A 44 -2.89 -8.50 14.37
C ILE A 44 -2.01 -8.13 13.17
N PRO A 45 -2.10 -8.86 12.04
CA PRO A 45 -1.32 -8.53 10.86
C PRO A 45 -1.76 -7.18 10.25
N VAL A 46 -0.80 -6.45 9.70
CA VAL A 46 -1.01 -5.19 8.99
C VAL A 46 -0.91 -5.44 7.48
N ILE A 47 -1.89 -4.93 6.74
CA ILE A 47 -1.91 -4.87 5.28
C ILE A 47 -1.91 -3.39 4.91
N GLU A 48 -0.81 -2.88 4.38
CA GLU A 48 -0.71 -1.48 4.01
C GLU A 48 -1.42 -1.20 2.69
N ASP A 49 -2.40 -0.32 2.69
CA ASP A 49 -2.91 0.26 1.45
C ASP A 49 -2.02 1.46 1.06
N ALA A 50 -0.96 1.15 0.33
CA ALA A 50 -0.04 2.11 -0.24
C ALA A 50 -0.34 2.40 -1.72
N ALA A 51 -1.62 2.27 -2.13
CA ALA A 51 -2.05 2.49 -3.51
C ALA A 51 -1.74 3.90 -4.02
N GLU A 52 -1.55 4.87 -3.15
CA GLU A 52 -1.12 6.24 -3.45
C GLU A 52 0.26 6.57 -2.88
N GLY A 53 0.84 5.66 -2.10
CA GLY A 53 2.08 5.86 -1.34
C GLY A 53 3.36 5.45 -2.06
N MET A 54 3.32 5.19 -3.37
CA MET A 54 4.54 4.75 -4.08
C MET A 54 5.64 5.82 -4.00
N GLY A 55 6.79 5.42 -3.45
CA GLY A 55 7.94 6.30 -3.24
C GLY A 55 7.88 7.16 -1.97
N SER A 56 6.72 7.25 -1.31
CA SER A 56 6.61 7.92 -0.01
C SER A 56 7.34 7.13 1.08
N ARG A 57 7.90 7.85 2.06
CA ARG A 57 8.70 7.25 3.12
C ARG A 57 8.24 7.74 4.49
N PHE A 58 8.42 6.90 5.49
CA PHE A 58 8.31 7.25 6.90
C PHE A 58 9.61 6.80 7.60
N ASN A 59 10.33 7.72 8.21
CA ASN A 59 11.66 7.49 8.82
C ASN A 59 12.61 6.74 7.87
N GLY A 60 12.66 7.16 6.60
CA GLY A 60 13.53 6.58 5.57
C GLY A 60 13.05 5.24 4.97
N GLN A 61 12.06 4.57 5.57
CA GLN A 61 11.51 3.33 5.04
C GLN A 61 10.32 3.59 4.11
N VAL A 62 10.27 2.92 2.96
CA VAL A 62 9.22 3.08 1.95
C VAL A 62 7.89 2.53 2.45
N LEU A 63 6.79 3.25 2.21
CA LEU A 63 5.43 2.76 2.48
C LEU A 63 5.12 1.50 1.67
N GLY A 64 4.32 0.61 2.25
CA GLY A 64 4.06 -0.73 1.70
C GLY A 64 5.08 -1.78 2.15
N THR A 65 6.08 -1.40 2.97
CA THR A 65 7.12 -2.33 3.46
C THR A 65 7.14 -2.50 4.98
N PHE A 66 6.22 -1.89 5.72
CA PHE A 66 6.09 -2.02 7.19
C PHE A 66 5.25 -3.23 7.60
N GLY A 67 4.11 -3.42 6.94
CA GLY A 67 3.16 -4.48 7.23
C GLY A 67 3.57 -5.86 6.71
N ARG A 68 2.74 -6.87 6.94
CA ARG A 68 2.91 -8.20 6.34
C ARG A 68 2.75 -8.15 4.82
N PHE A 69 1.82 -7.32 4.34
CA PHE A 69 1.59 -7.06 2.93
C PHE A 69 1.52 -5.56 2.68
N GLY A 70 1.96 -5.14 1.49
CA GLY A 70 1.79 -3.78 0.99
C GLY A 70 1.17 -3.78 -0.39
N VAL A 71 0.09 -3.01 -0.56
CA VAL A 71 -0.66 -2.93 -1.82
C VAL A 71 -0.23 -1.69 -2.57
N LEU A 72 0.20 -1.86 -3.82
CA LEU A 72 0.50 -0.78 -4.76
C LEU A 72 -0.52 -0.77 -5.90
N SER A 73 -0.88 0.41 -6.39
CA SER A 73 -1.79 0.58 -7.52
C SER A 73 -1.07 1.21 -8.71
N PHE A 74 -1.34 0.69 -9.89
CA PHE A 74 -0.86 1.23 -11.18
C PHE A 74 -2.03 1.68 -12.06
N ASN A 75 -3.13 2.11 -11.44
CA ASN A 75 -4.27 2.67 -12.15
C ASN A 75 -3.88 3.95 -12.90
N GLY A 76 -4.72 4.41 -13.84
CA GLY A 76 -4.42 5.52 -14.75
C GLY A 76 -4.04 6.85 -14.09
N ASN A 77 -4.52 7.09 -12.87
CA ASN A 77 -4.27 8.32 -12.11
C ASN A 77 -3.11 8.22 -11.10
N LYS A 78 -2.39 7.10 -11.06
CA LYS A 78 -1.28 6.92 -10.09
C LYS A 78 0.02 7.46 -10.62
N MET A 79 0.99 7.69 -9.71
CA MET A 79 2.33 8.20 -10.05
C MET A 79 3.04 7.33 -11.08
N ILE A 80 2.91 6.02 -10.96
CA ILE A 80 3.29 5.02 -11.97
C ILE A 80 2.01 4.36 -12.46
N THR A 81 1.78 4.38 -13.75
CA THR A 81 0.56 3.81 -14.34
C THR A 81 0.86 2.74 -15.38
N THR A 82 0.02 1.73 -15.41
CA THR A 82 -0.04 0.71 -16.47
C THR A 82 -1.45 0.65 -17.07
N SER A 83 -2.21 1.74 -16.97
CA SER A 83 -3.65 1.83 -17.27
C SER A 83 -4.53 1.06 -16.26
N GLY A 84 -4.05 -0.02 -15.72
CA GLY A 84 -4.70 -0.83 -14.70
C GLY A 84 -3.71 -1.82 -14.09
N GLY A 85 -4.11 -2.47 -13.01
CA GLY A 85 -3.26 -3.41 -12.28
C GLY A 85 -2.65 -2.79 -11.02
N GLY A 86 -1.77 -3.56 -10.40
CA GLY A 86 -1.10 -3.23 -9.15
C GLY A 86 -0.06 -4.27 -8.81
N ALA A 87 0.53 -4.13 -7.63
CA ALA A 87 1.44 -5.13 -7.08
C ALA A 87 1.15 -5.34 -5.60
N LEU A 88 1.43 -6.54 -5.12
CA LEU A 88 1.44 -6.88 -3.71
C LEU A 88 2.87 -7.16 -3.26
N ILE A 89 3.34 -6.40 -2.30
CA ILE A 89 4.62 -6.63 -1.63
C ILE A 89 4.39 -7.65 -0.53
N CYS A 90 5.17 -8.73 -0.53
CA CYS A 90 5.15 -9.77 0.50
C CYS A 90 6.50 -9.77 1.22
N ARG A 91 6.49 -10.08 2.53
CA ARG A 91 7.72 -10.11 3.32
C ARG A 91 8.56 -11.38 3.17
N ASN A 92 7.95 -12.46 2.69
CA ASN A 92 8.59 -13.76 2.55
C ASN A 92 8.05 -14.50 1.34
N ASP A 93 8.78 -15.51 0.90
CA ASP A 93 8.46 -16.31 -0.28
C ASP A 93 7.22 -17.18 -0.07
N GLU A 94 6.93 -17.62 1.14
CA GLU A 94 5.74 -18.43 1.45
C GLU A 94 4.46 -17.61 1.17
N ASP A 95 4.38 -16.40 1.70
CA ASP A 95 3.27 -15.48 1.45
C ASP A 95 3.18 -15.14 -0.05
N ALA A 96 4.30 -14.87 -0.70
CA ALA A 96 4.35 -14.53 -2.13
C ALA A 96 3.85 -15.69 -3.01
N ASN A 97 4.28 -16.92 -2.71
CA ASN A 97 3.86 -18.11 -3.44
C ASN A 97 2.36 -18.40 -3.24
N ASN A 98 1.87 -18.25 -2.01
CA ASN A 98 0.44 -18.45 -1.71
C ASN A 98 -0.42 -17.41 -2.44
N VAL A 99 -0.03 -16.14 -2.41
CA VAL A 99 -0.72 -15.08 -3.16
C VAL A 99 -0.68 -15.34 -4.66
N MET A 100 0.48 -15.73 -5.20
CA MET A 100 0.61 -16.04 -6.62
C MET A 100 -0.28 -17.23 -7.03
N TRP A 101 -0.38 -18.26 -6.19
CA TRP A 101 -1.26 -19.39 -6.44
C TRP A 101 -2.73 -18.97 -6.54
N HIS A 102 -3.22 -18.16 -5.58
CA HIS A 102 -4.58 -17.62 -5.62
C HIS A 102 -4.81 -16.67 -6.81
N ALA A 103 -3.82 -15.84 -7.16
CA ALA A 103 -3.88 -14.91 -8.28
C ALA A 103 -3.78 -15.59 -9.65
N THR A 104 -3.46 -16.90 -9.68
CA THR A 104 -3.41 -17.76 -10.86
C THR A 104 -4.44 -18.88 -10.78
N GLN A 105 -5.64 -18.54 -10.30
CA GLN A 105 -6.82 -19.41 -10.26
C GLN A 105 -6.74 -20.55 -9.24
N ALA A 106 -5.82 -20.54 -8.28
CA ALA A 106 -5.59 -21.60 -7.28
C ALA A 106 -5.49 -23.00 -7.93
N ARG A 107 -4.78 -23.06 -9.07
CA ARG A 107 -4.59 -24.34 -9.79
C ARG A 107 -3.60 -25.20 -9.05
N ASP A 108 -4.00 -26.45 -8.77
CA ASP A 108 -3.15 -27.45 -8.16
C ASP A 108 -2.09 -27.99 -9.14
N ALA A 109 -0.97 -28.48 -8.60
CA ALA A 109 0.17 -28.96 -9.38
C ALA A 109 -0.05 -30.39 -9.95
N TYR A 110 -1.13 -30.58 -10.72
CA TYR A 110 -1.42 -31.82 -11.42
C TYR A 110 -1.25 -31.64 -12.93
N PRO A 111 -1.05 -32.75 -13.70
CA PRO A 111 -0.98 -32.68 -15.16
C PRO A 111 -2.33 -32.35 -15.82
N TYR A 112 -3.40 -32.38 -15.08
CA TYR A 112 -4.76 -31.98 -15.47
C TYR A 112 -5.24 -30.80 -14.63
N TYR A 113 -6.33 -30.15 -15.03
CA TYR A 113 -6.92 -29.05 -14.30
C TYR A 113 -7.64 -29.57 -13.04
N GLN A 114 -7.15 -29.15 -11.88
CA GLN A 114 -7.78 -29.39 -10.59
C GLN A 114 -7.62 -28.16 -9.71
N HIS A 115 -8.65 -27.85 -8.93
CA HIS A 115 -8.73 -26.73 -8.01
C HIS A 115 -9.37 -27.22 -6.72
N THR A 116 -8.65 -27.16 -5.62
CA THR A 116 -9.15 -27.47 -4.28
C THR A 116 -9.65 -26.23 -3.56
N GLU A 117 -9.24 -25.05 -4.04
CA GLU A 117 -9.63 -23.75 -3.50
C GLU A 117 -10.12 -22.83 -4.64
N ILE A 118 -10.85 -21.78 -4.26
CA ILE A 118 -11.28 -20.75 -5.21
C ILE A 118 -10.16 -19.75 -5.40
N GLY A 119 -9.74 -19.55 -6.65
CA GLY A 119 -8.81 -18.51 -7.06
C GLY A 119 -9.34 -17.72 -8.25
N TYR A 120 -8.61 -16.67 -8.61
CA TYR A 120 -9.01 -15.74 -9.66
C TYR A 120 -7.85 -15.45 -10.61
N ASN A 121 -8.14 -14.91 -11.78
CA ASN A 121 -7.11 -14.40 -12.66
C ASN A 121 -6.83 -12.92 -12.32
N TYR A 122 -5.88 -12.70 -11.43
CA TYR A 122 -5.48 -11.37 -10.99
C TYR A 122 -4.09 -10.94 -11.48
N ARG A 123 -3.48 -11.71 -12.40
CA ARG A 123 -2.18 -11.35 -12.94
C ARG A 123 -2.29 -10.18 -13.93
N MET A 124 -1.34 -9.26 -13.80
CA MET A 124 -1.13 -8.20 -14.78
C MET A 124 -0.69 -8.80 -16.12
N SER A 125 -1.19 -8.24 -17.23
CA SER A 125 -0.74 -8.65 -18.56
C SER A 125 0.72 -8.23 -18.82
N ASN A 126 1.41 -8.95 -19.72
CA ASN A 126 2.78 -8.60 -20.11
C ASN A 126 2.89 -7.20 -20.72
N VAL A 127 1.84 -6.75 -21.43
CA VAL A 127 1.78 -5.38 -22.00
C VAL A 127 1.78 -4.35 -20.88
N CYS A 128 0.88 -4.48 -19.90
CA CYS A 128 0.84 -3.58 -18.74
C CYS A 128 2.15 -3.64 -17.95
N ALA A 129 2.71 -4.83 -17.72
CA ALA A 129 3.98 -4.99 -17.03
C ALA A 129 5.15 -4.31 -17.76
N GLY A 130 5.16 -4.37 -19.11
CA GLY A 130 6.14 -3.67 -19.94
C GLY A 130 6.05 -2.15 -19.81
N ILE A 131 4.82 -1.60 -19.81
CA ILE A 131 4.58 -0.18 -19.56
C ILE A 131 5.09 0.20 -18.17
N GLY A 132 4.77 -0.59 -17.14
CA GLY A 132 5.20 -0.34 -15.76
C GLY A 132 6.73 -0.32 -15.64
N ARG A 133 7.44 -1.22 -16.29
CA ARG A 133 8.91 -1.21 -16.32
C ARG A 133 9.49 0.07 -16.92
N GLY A 134 8.88 0.57 -18.00
CA GLY A 134 9.27 1.86 -18.58
C GLY A 134 8.97 3.03 -17.62
N GLN A 135 7.81 3.04 -17.00
CA GLN A 135 7.42 4.09 -16.03
C GLN A 135 8.33 4.12 -14.80
N MET A 136 8.78 2.97 -14.31
CA MET A 136 9.70 2.89 -13.16
C MET A 136 11.04 3.56 -13.41
N THR A 137 11.49 3.74 -14.65
CA THR A 137 12.76 4.41 -14.95
C THR A 137 12.76 5.92 -14.65
N VAL A 138 11.58 6.52 -14.51
CA VAL A 138 11.38 7.96 -14.24
C VAL A 138 10.69 8.19 -12.88
N LEU A 139 10.59 7.19 -12.02
CA LEU A 139 9.91 7.32 -10.73
C LEU A 139 10.51 8.42 -9.86
N ASP A 140 11.83 8.47 -9.74
CA ASP A 140 12.51 9.46 -8.89
C ASP A 140 12.30 10.89 -9.40
N ASP A 141 12.29 11.09 -10.72
CA ASP A 141 11.98 12.38 -11.34
C ASP A 141 10.53 12.79 -11.03
N HIS A 142 9.58 11.86 -11.09
CA HIS A 142 8.18 12.12 -10.72
C HIS A 142 8.05 12.50 -9.24
N ILE A 143 8.73 11.79 -8.34
CA ILE A 143 8.74 12.12 -6.90
C ILE A 143 9.29 13.53 -6.68
N ALA A 144 10.44 13.85 -7.30
CA ALA A 144 11.05 15.18 -7.20
C ALA A 144 10.11 16.28 -7.72
N HIS A 145 9.44 16.03 -8.86
CA HIS A 145 8.48 16.96 -9.44
C HIS A 145 7.29 17.22 -8.52
N HIS A 146 6.68 16.16 -7.95
CA HIS A 146 5.56 16.30 -7.01
C HIS A 146 5.95 17.08 -5.75
N LYS A 147 7.14 16.81 -5.18
CA LYS A 147 7.68 17.60 -4.05
C LYS A 147 7.87 19.07 -4.41
N HIS A 148 8.37 19.36 -5.60
CA HIS A 148 8.51 20.73 -6.09
C HIS A 148 7.14 21.43 -6.22
N VAL A 149 6.15 20.77 -6.82
CA VAL A 149 4.78 21.31 -6.92
C VAL A 149 4.20 21.59 -5.53
N GLN A 150 4.38 20.69 -4.57
CA GLN A 150 3.95 20.91 -3.20
C GLN A 150 4.60 22.16 -2.58
N SER A 151 5.91 22.35 -2.76
CA SER A 151 6.61 23.54 -2.24
C SER A 151 6.12 24.85 -2.88
N LEU A 152 5.74 24.81 -4.15
CA LEU A 152 5.13 25.97 -4.82
C LEU A 152 3.76 26.31 -4.22
N TYR A 153 2.91 25.32 -3.96
CA TYR A 153 1.63 25.54 -3.27
C TYR A 153 1.83 26.13 -1.87
N GLU A 154 2.79 25.62 -1.11
CA GLU A 154 3.10 26.13 0.23
C GLU A 154 3.56 27.59 0.18
N GLU A 155 4.38 27.97 -0.80
CA GLU A 155 4.84 29.34 -0.97
C GLU A 155 3.72 30.28 -1.45
N LEU A 156 3.00 29.90 -2.50
CA LEU A 156 2.00 30.76 -3.14
C LEU A 156 0.75 30.98 -2.29
N LEU A 157 0.39 30.00 -1.44
CA LEU A 157 -0.85 30.05 -0.67
C LEU A 157 -0.65 30.41 0.80
N LYS A 158 0.59 30.60 1.26
CA LYS A 158 0.92 30.83 2.67
C LYS A 158 0.20 32.01 3.34
N ASP A 159 -0.07 33.07 2.55
CA ASP A 159 -0.65 34.31 3.04
C ASP A 159 -2.17 34.42 2.76
N ILE A 160 -2.80 33.36 2.23
CA ILE A 160 -4.24 33.37 1.92
C ILE A 160 -5.02 32.88 3.14
N PRO A 161 -5.89 33.75 3.74
CA PRO A 161 -6.66 33.36 4.91
C PRO A 161 -7.59 32.17 4.63
N GLY A 162 -7.64 31.22 5.56
CA GLY A 162 -8.52 30.05 5.49
C GLY A 162 -7.98 28.90 4.66
N ILE A 163 -6.81 29.03 4.01
CA ILE A 163 -6.12 27.91 3.35
C ILE A 163 -5.10 27.32 4.29
N HIS A 164 -5.19 26.00 4.49
CA HIS A 164 -4.25 25.22 5.28
C HIS A 164 -3.71 24.07 4.44
N ILE A 165 -2.43 24.12 4.14
CA ILE A 165 -1.74 23.04 3.43
C ILE A 165 -1.43 21.92 4.42
N HIS A 166 -1.86 20.70 4.09
CA HIS A 166 -1.54 19.52 4.89
C HIS A 166 -0.05 19.20 4.74
N LYS A 167 0.63 19.14 5.88
CA LYS A 167 2.07 18.85 5.92
C LYS A 167 2.31 17.37 6.16
N GLN A 168 3.36 16.86 5.53
CA GLN A 168 3.84 15.51 5.80
C GLN A 168 4.14 15.36 7.30
N PRO A 169 3.69 14.29 7.98
CA PRO A 169 4.15 13.96 9.32
C PRO A 169 5.67 13.83 9.29
N ALA A 170 6.31 14.41 10.29
CA ALA A 170 7.75 14.61 10.31
C ALA A 170 8.52 13.45 9.67
N ASP A 171 9.03 13.71 8.50
CA ASP A 171 10.16 13.02 7.94
C ASP A 171 11.21 14.10 7.68
N PRO A 172 12.38 13.98 8.26
CA PRO A 172 13.49 14.85 7.93
C PRO A 172 13.97 14.61 6.51
#